data_5d4ef0c6f265fd5f123e697c507c534e
#
_entry.id   5d4ef0c6f265fd5f123e697c507c534e
#
_cell.length_a   1.000
_cell.length_b   1.000
_cell.length_c   1.000
_cell.angle_alpha   90.00
_cell.angle_beta   90.00
_cell.angle_gamma   90.00
#
_symmetry.space_group_name_H-M   'P 1'
#
loop_
_entity.id
_entity.type
_entity.pdbx_description
1 polymer ?
#
loop_
_entity_poly.entity_id
_entity_poly.type
_entity_poly.pdbx_seq_one_letter_code
_entity_poly.pdbx_strand_id
1 'polypeptide(L)'
;MKTQIIDNWLSKDLTEYLKDYFLYRFPHYYGHQSNPNNNENCFYNSICNPQDALNNFLFFKIKKTLNKNLNLIRMYINIQHPNMNGSFHTDDGEITCLYMVTKTLEDSGHFEIENEEKINFIQNRLVCFDATKSHRGLAPKEGVRITLAFKTNVF
;
A
#
# COMPACT_ATOMS: atom_id res chain seq x y z
N MET A 1 15.59 7.92 -0.71
CA MET A 1 15.52 7.83 -2.20
C MET A 1 14.48 8.82 -2.74
N LYS A 2 14.53 9.19 -4.05
CA LYS A 2 13.43 9.94 -4.70
C LYS A 2 12.21 9.03 -4.83
N THR A 3 11.01 9.57 -4.58
CA THR A 3 9.74 8.85 -4.77
C THR A 3 9.58 8.43 -6.23
N GLN A 4 9.26 7.17 -6.47
CA GLN A 4 9.01 6.60 -7.80
C GLN A 4 7.54 6.22 -7.90
N ILE A 5 6.90 6.60 -9.00
CA ILE A 5 5.51 6.28 -9.31
C ILE A 5 5.51 5.49 -10.62
N ILE A 6 4.93 4.30 -10.60
CA ILE A 6 4.91 3.37 -11.73
C ILE A 6 3.47 2.95 -11.99
N ASP A 7 2.91 3.43 -13.08
CA ASP A 7 1.56 3.05 -13.52
C ASP A 7 1.58 1.75 -14.33
N ASN A 8 0.47 1.02 -14.29
CA ASN A 8 0.30 -0.26 -14.99
C ASN A 8 1.42 -1.27 -14.63
N TRP A 9 1.74 -1.35 -13.34
CA TRP A 9 2.85 -2.17 -12.84
C TRP A 9 2.67 -3.67 -13.12
N LEU A 10 1.44 -4.17 -13.02
CA LEU A 10 1.09 -5.57 -13.29
C LEU A 10 0.25 -5.68 -14.57
N SER A 11 0.12 -6.89 -15.11
CA SER A 11 -0.82 -7.16 -16.20
C SER A 11 -2.27 -6.91 -15.73
N LYS A 12 -3.15 -6.60 -16.69
CA LYS A 12 -4.56 -6.35 -16.40
C LYS A 12 -5.22 -7.53 -15.67
N ASP A 13 -4.97 -8.75 -16.14
CA ASP A 13 -5.59 -9.96 -15.55
C ASP A 13 -5.13 -10.18 -14.11
N LEU A 14 -3.84 -9.98 -13.82
CA LEU A 14 -3.33 -10.10 -12.46
C LEU A 14 -3.86 -8.98 -11.56
N THR A 15 -4.02 -7.77 -12.09
CA THR A 15 -4.61 -6.64 -11.35
C THR A 15 -6.06 -6.95 -10.93
N GLU A 16 -6.90 -7.45 -11.85
CA GLU A 16 -8.28 -7.82 -11.53
C GLU A 16 -8.33 -9.02 -10.58
N TYR A 17 -7.47 -10.02 -10.76
CA TYR A 17 -7.36 -11.14 -9.84
C TYR A 17 -7.02 -10.68 -8.41
N LEU A 18 -6.03 -9.81 -8.24
CA LEU A 18 -5.62 -9.30 -6.93
C LEU A 18 -6.73 -8.47 -6.28
N LYS A 19 -7.44 -7.65 -7.06
CA LYS A 19 -8.60 -6.90 -6.57
C LYS A 19 -9.65 -7.86 -5.99
N ASP A 20 -10.07 -8.87 -6.74
CA ASP A 20 -11.09 -9.82 -6.31
C ASP A 20 -10.60 -10.69 -5.14
N TYR A 21 -9.34 -11.08 -5.15
CA TYR A 21 -8.74 -11.86 -4.07
C TYR A 21 -8.74 -11.07 -2.74
N PHE A 22 -8.25 -9.84 -2.75
CA PHE A 22 -8.18 -9.02 -1.53
C PHE A 22 -9.54 -8.48 -1.09
N LEU A 23 -10.50 -8.28 -1.99
CA LEU A 23 -11.86 -7.85 -1.63
C LEU A 23 -12.69 -8.98 -1.01
N TYR A 24 -12.62 -10.20 -1.55
CA TYR A 24 -13.62 -11.23 -1.27
C TYR A 24 -13.07 -12.51 -0.65
N ARG A 25 -11.77 -12.73 -0.68
CA ARG A 25 -11.18 -14.03 -0.27
C ARG A 25 -10.11 -13.90 0.81
N PHE A 26 -9.56 -12.71 1.02
CA PHE A 26 -8.52 -12.48 2.02
C PHE A 26 -9.13 -11.96 3.33
N PRO A 27 -8.69 -12.45 4.51
CA PRO A 27 -9.26 -12.01 5.78
C PRO A 27 -8.91 -10.55 6.08
N HIS A 28 -9.88 -9.83 6.70
CA HIS A 28 -9.73 -8.42 7.08
C HIS A 28 -9.99 -8.27 8.57
N TYR A 29 -9.08 -7.61 9.29
CA TYR A 29 -9.20 -7.39 10.73
C TYR A 29 -9.31 -5.89 11.02
N TYR A 30 -10.41 -5.49 11.67
CA TYR A 30 -10.65 -4.10 12.07
C TYR A 30 -9.86 -3.73 13.32
N GLY A 31 -9.46 -2.45 13.43
CA GLY A 31 -8.84 -1.88 14.63
C GLY A 31 -7.40 -1.41 14.42
N HIS A 32 -6.90 -1.42 13.19
CA HIS A 32 -5.57 -0.88 12.90
C HIS A 32 -5.60 0.65 12.82
N GLN A 33 -4.54 1.29 13.32
CA GLN A 33 -4.28 2.73 13.23
C GLN A 33 -2.86 2.96 12.71
N SER A 34 -2.67 3.97 11.86
CA SER A 34 -1.32 4.33 11.37
C SER A 34 -0.46 4.88 12.50
N ASN A 35 -1.06 5.66 13.37
CA ASN A 35 -0.43 6.23 14.57
C ASN A 35 -1.40 6.14 15.75
N PRO A 36 -1.20 5.20 16.69
CA PRO A 36 -2.10 4.99 17.82
C PRO A 36 -2.15 6.17 18.82
N ASN A 37 -1.23 7.12 18.71
CA ASN A 37 -1.23 8.32 19.55
C ASN A 37 -2.12 9.45 19.01
N ASN A 38 -2.68 9.30 17.82
CA ASN A 38 -3.58 10.24 17.19
C ASN A 38 -5.02 9.74 17.28
N ASN A 39 -5.98 10.66 17.41
CA ASN A 39 -7.41 10.33 17.39
C ASN A 39 -7.89 10.09 15.95
N GLU A 40 -7.33 9.11 15.27
CA GLU A 40 -7.78 8.69 13.95
C GLU A 40 -8.79 7.54 14.04
N ASN A 41 -9.66 7.43 13.05
CA ASN A 41 -10.54 6.27 12.93
C ASN A 41 -9.72 5.03 12.55
N CYS A 42 -10.03 3.91 13.20
CA CYS A 42 -9.45 2.63 12.83
C CYS A 42 -9.85 2.22 11.42
N PHE A 43 -9.00 1.46 10.76
CA PHE A 43 -9.26 0.82 9.48
C PHE A 43 -8.90 -0.68 9.54
N TYR A 44 -9.13 -1.41 8.45
CA TYR A 44 -8.81 -2.84 8.40
C TYR A 44 -7.39 -3.06 7.93
N ASN A 45 -6.77 -4.11 8.47
CA ASN A 45 -5.42 -4.54 8.11
C ASN A 45 -5.33 -6.07 8.13
N SER A 46 -4.45 -6.63 7.32
CA SER A 46 -4.08 -8.05 7.41
C SER A 46 -2.65 -8.27 6.94
N ILE A 47 -1.91 -9.04 7.72
CA ILE A 47 -0.56 -9.46 7.37
C ILE A 47 -0.62 -10.51 6.25
N CYS A 48 0.21 -10.34 5.23
CA CYS A 48 0.39 -11.30 4.15
C CYS A 48 1.57 -12.23 4.49
N ASN A 49 1.36 -13.54 4.40
CA ASN A 49 2.44 -14.50 4.60
C ASN A 49 3.39 -14.46 3.40
N PRO A 50 4.68 -14.10 3.58
CA PRO A 50 5.65 -14.03 2.48
C PRO A 50 6.01 -15.40 1.89
N GLN A 51 5.67 -16.50 2.57
CA GLN A 51 5.88 -17.86 2.06
C GLN A 51 4.83 -18.29 1.02
N ASP A 52 3.69 -17.60 0.94
CA ASP A 52 2.69 -17.86 -0.07
C ASP A 52 3.24 -17.52 -1.46
N ALA A 53 2.99 -18.40 -2.43
CA ALA A 53 3.55 -18.28 -3.78
C ALA A 53 3.19 -16.94 -4.44
N LEU A 54 1.95 -16.46 -4.26
CA LEU A 54 1.51 -15.17 -4.79
C LEU A 54 2.29 -14.00 -4.16
N ASN A 55 2.41 -13.98 -2.83
CA ASN A 55 3.09 -12.92 -2.09
C ASN A 55 4.59 -12.91 -2.41
N ASN A 56 5.20 -14.07 -2.51
CA ASN A 56 6.61 -14.21 -2.92
C ASN A 56 6.83 -13.72 -4.35
N PHE A 57 5.93 -14.08 -5.28
CA PHE A 57 5.98 -13.59 -6.66
C PHE A 57 5.88 -12.06 -6.73
N LEU A 58 4.95 -11.45 -5.99
CA LEU A 58 4.78 -9.99 -5.96
C LEU A 58 6.03 -9.30 -5.40
N PHE A 59 6.61 -9.85 -4.33
CA PHE A 59 7.86 -9.31 -3.79
C PHE A 59 9.04 -9.47 -4.77
N PHE A 60 9.14 -10.59 -5.46
CA PHE A 60 10.13 -10.75 -6.54
C PHE A 60 9.96 -9.68 -7.64
N LYS A 61 8.71 -9.37 -8.02
CA LYS A 61 8.42 -8.29 -8.97
C LYS A 61 8.90 -6.93 -8.46
N ILE A 62 8.72 -6.61 -7.17
CA ILE A 62 9.26 -5.39 -6.54
C ILE A 62 10.78 -5.32 -6.71
N LYS A 63 11.50 -6.39 -6.36
CA LYS A 63 12.97 -6.45 -6.49
C LYS A 63 13.41 -6.18 -7.94
N LYS A 64 12.75 -6.79 -8.91
CA LYS A 64 13.03 -6.58 -10.34
C LYS A 64 12.73 -5.14 -10.78
N THR A 65 11.60 -4.59 -10.35
CA THR A 65 11.17 -3.25 -10.71
C THR A 65 12.14 -2.19 -10.22
N LEU A 66 12.62 -2.31 -8.99
CA LEU A 66 13.57 -1.37 -8.39
C LEU A 66 15.03 -1.66 -8.80
N ASN A 67 15.30 -2.81 -9.41
CA ASN A 67 16.64 -3.32 -9.68
C ASN A 67 17.54 -3.26 -8.43
N LYS A 68 16.99 -3.73 -7.30
CA LYS A 68 17.64 -3.71 -5.99
C LYS A 68 17.59 -5.09 -5.34
N ASN A 69 18.63 -5.38 -4.58
CA ASN A 69 18.64 -6.52 -3.67
C ASN A 69 17.94 -6.11 -2.37
N LEU A 70 16.73 -6.61 -2.15
CA LEU A 70 15.85 -6.24 -1.04
C LEU A 70 15.57 -7.41 -0.14
N ASN A 71 15.48 -7.11 1.16
CA ASN A 71 14.98 -7.98 2.20
C ASN A 71 13.58 -7.53 2.63
N LEU A 72 12.62 -8.43 2.63
CA LEU A 72 11.26 -8.14 3.09
C LEU A 72 11.19 -8.17 4.61
N ILE A 73 10.83 -7.07 5.24
CA ILE A 73 10.55 -6.99 6.68
C ILE A 73 9.13 -7.50 6.93
N ARG A 74 8.17 -6.94 6.20
CA ARG A 74 6.76 -7.36 6.27
C ARG A 74 5.99 -6.94 5.02
N MET A 75 4.90 -7.64 4.77
CA MET A 75 3.95 -7.38 3.71
C MET A 75 2.54 -7.45 4.30
N TYR A 76 1.69 -6.48 3.98
CA TYR A 76 0.33 -6.42 4.51
C TYR A 76 -0.60 -5.61 3.61
N ILE A 77 -1.89 -5.82 3.76
CA ILE A 77 -2.91 -4.98 3.14
C ILE A 77 -3.49 -4.01 4.17
N ASN A 78 -3.83 -2.81 3.69
CA ASN A 78 -4.68 -1.85 4.39
C ASN A 78 -5.96 -1.64 3.58
N ILE A 79 -7.09 -1.62 4.28
CA ILE A 79 -8.40 -1.45 3.69
C ILE A 79 -9.12 -0.32 4.41
N GLN A 80 -9.48 0.71 3.65
CA GLN A 80 -10.12 1.90 4.15
C GLN A 80 -11.48 2.10 3.44
N HIS A 81 -12.52 2.28 4.23
CA HIS A 81 -13.82 2.78 3.80
C HIS A 81 -13.92 4.29 4.05
N PRO A 82 -14.98 4.98 3.63
CA PRO A 82 -15.17 6.40 3.94
C PRO A 82 -14.97 6.72 5.43
N ASN A 83 -14.33 7.83 5.71
CA ASN A 83 -13.97 8.33 7.05
C ASN A 83 -12.84 7.58 7.78
N MET A 84 -12.23 6.55 7.19
CA MET A 84 -11.09 5.82 7.77
C MET A 84 -9.74 6.44 7.33
N ASN A 85 -9.54 7.72 7.56
CA ASN A 85 -8.28 8.39 7.22
C ASN A 85 -7.14 7.90 8.12
N GLY A 86 -5.99 7.64 7.50
CA GLY A 86 -4.74 7.42 8.24
C GLY A 86 -4.10 8.74 8.65
N SER A 87 -3.33 8.72 9.74
CA SER A 87 -2.50 9.83 10.19
C SER A 87 -1.10 9.76 9.59
N PHE A 88 -0.40 10.89 9.58
CA PHE A 88 1.01 10.93 9.22
C PHE A 88 1.86 10.07 10.15
N HIS A 89 2.70 9.23 9.56
CA HIS A 89 3.63 8.32 10.24
C HIS A 89 4.82 8.00 9.33
N THR A 90 5.85 7.45 9.91
CA THR A 90 6.99 6.86 9.20
C THR A 90 6.91 5.34 9.29
N ASP A 91 7.63 4.66 8.42
CA ASP A 91 7.70 3.20 8.39
C ASP A 91 9.04 2.67 8.91
N ASP A 92 9.03 1.44 9.34
CA ASP A 92 10.26 0.66 9.56
C ASP A 92 10.87 0.23 8.22
N GLY A 93 12.21 0.09 8.22
CA GLY A 93 13.00 -0.25 7.04
C GLY A 93 13.50 0.97 6.27
N GLU A 94 13.97 0.74 5.05
CA GLU A 94 14.61 1.75 4.21
C GLU A 94 13.72 2.16 3.03
N ILE A 95 12.97 1.22 2.46
CA ILE A 95 12.09 1.45 1.32
C ILE A 95 10.71 0.86 1.61
N THR A 96 9.69 1.69 1.46
CA THR A 96 8.30 1.25 1.39
C THR A 96 7.85 1.24 -0.07
N CYS A 97 7.23 0.14 -0.49
CA CYS A 97 6.53 0.04 -1.76
C CYS A 97 5.04 -0.18 -1.49
N LEU A 98 4.20 0.66 -2.08
CA LEU A 98 2.75 0.67 -1.91
C LEU A 98 2.07 0.44 -3.25
N TYR A 99 1.40 -0.70 -3.40
CA TYR A 99 0.61 -1.04 -4.58
C TYR A 99 -0.86 -0.71 -4.36
N MET A 100 -1.47 0.00 -5.30
CA MET A 100 -2.87 0.41 -5.26
C MET A 100 -3.75 -0.64 -5.95
N VAL A 101 -4.51 -1.39 -5.16
CA VAL A 101 -5.22 -2.60 -5.59
C VAL A 101 -6.58 -2.29 -6.23
N THR A 102 -7.34 -1.38 -5.62
CA THR A 102 -8.72 -1.05 -6.06
C THR A 102 -8.76 0.24 -6.86
N LYS A 103 -9.94 0.54 -7.42
CA LYS A 103 -10.27 1.87 -7.95
C LYS A 103 -10.95 2.68 -6.86
N THR A 104 -10.72 3.98 -6.85
CA THR A 104 -11.51 4.97 -6.11
C THR A 104 -12.08 5.98 -7.10
N LEU A 105 -13.01 6.81 -6.62
CA LEU A 105 -13.43 7.98 -7.39
C LEU A 105 -12.25 8.92 -7.65
N GLU A 106 -12.34 9.68 -8.72
CA GLU A 106 -11.41 10.77 -9.01
C GLU A 106 -11.33 11.73 -7.81
N ASP A 107 -10.15 12.24 -7.53
CA ASP A 107 -9.85 13.07 -6.35
C ASP A 107 -10.28 12.48 -5.00
N SER A 108 -10.05 11.18 -4.83
CA SER A 108 -10.45 10.43 -3.63
C SER A 108 -9.39 9.40 -3.25
N GLY A 109 -9.21 9.17 -1.94
CA GLY A 109 -8.32 8.14 -1.43
C GLY A 109 -6.83 8.38 -1.68
N HIS A 110 -6.40 9.63 -1.77
CA HIS A 110 -5.00 9.99 -2.06
C HIS A 110 -4.00 9.36 -1.11
N PHE A 111 -2.79 9.20 -1.60
CA PHE A 111 -1.62 8.96 -0.79
C PHE A 111 -0.81 10.26 -0.69
N GLU A 112 -0.42 10.63 0.50
CA GLU A 112 0.30 11.88 0.78
C GLU A 112 1.65 11.56 1.43
N ILE A 113 2.71 12.17 0.90
CA ILE A 113 4.02 12.25 1.54
C ILE A 113 4.19 13.71 1.96
N GLU A 114 4.57 13.94 3.21
CA GLU A 114 4.71 15.27 3.78
C GLU A 114 5.71 16.11 2.97
N ASN A 115 5.33 17.34 2.63
CA ASN A 115 6.10 18.26 1.78
C ASN A 115 6.33 17.79 0.33
N GLU A 116 5.59 16.78 -0.14
CA GLU A 116 5.54 16.37 -1.56
C GLU A 116 4.14 16.59 -2.15
N GLU A 117 4.00 16.52 -3.48
CA GLU A 117 2.70 16.56 -4.13
C GLU A 117 1.86 15.33 -3.76
N LYS A 118 0.54 15.52 -3.69
CA LYS A 118 -0.40 14.41 -3.50
C LYS A 118 -0.30 13.41 -4.62
N ILE A 119 -0.32 12.14 -4.28
CA ILE A 119 -0.32 11.03 -5.22
C ILE A 119 -1.74 10.51 -5.35
N ASN A 120 -2.32 10.65 -6.54
CA ASN A 120 -3.65 10.14 -6.84
C ASN A 120 -3.69 8.62 -6.70
N PHE A 121 -4.78 8.12 -6.10
CA PHE A 121 -5.02 6.70 -5.97
C PHE A 121 -5.53 6.16 -7.31
N ILE A 122 -4.69 5.42 -8.01
CA ILE A 122 -4.98 4.82 -9.32
C ILE A 122 -4.73 3.32 -9.23
N GLN A 123 -5.74 2.51 -9.59
CA GLN A 123 -5.56 1.05 -9.61
C GLN A 123 -4.36 0.67 -10.47
N ASN A 124 -3.59 -0.33 -10.02
CA ASN A 124 -2.38 -0.83 -10.68
C ASN A 124 -1.21 0.17 -10.69
N ARG A 125 -1.21 1.14 -9.76
CA ARG A 125 -0.08 2.03 -9.48
C ARG A 125 0.76 1.47 -8.36
N LEU A 126 2.07 1.45 -8.56
CA LEU A 126 3.07 1.18 -7.52
C LEU A 126 3.77 2.49 -7.16
N VAL A 127 3.83 2.81 -5.87
CA VAL A 127 4.59 3.95 -5.33
C VAL A 127 5.69 3.41 -4.43
N CYS A 128 6.95 3.74 -4.73
CA CYS A 128 8.09 3.35 -3.91
C CYS A 128 8.80 4.60 -3.38
N PHE A 129 9.02 4.66 -2.08
CA PHE A 129 9.57 5.83 -1.41
C PHE A 129 10.44 5.45 -0.22
N ASP A 130 11.19 6.42 0.28
CA ASP A 130 12.00 6.28 1.49
C ASP A 130 11.10 6.09 2.71
N ALA A 131 11.29 4.99 3.44
CA ALA A 131 10.46 4.61 4.57
C ALA A 131 10.47 5.63 5.71
N THR A 132 11.52 6.45 5.80
CA THR A 132 11.64 7.51 6.82
C THR A 132 10.81 8.76 6.52
N LYS A 133 10.26 8.89 5.31
CA LYS A 133 9.37 10.00 4.96
C LYS A 133 8.03 9.86 5.67
N SER A 134 7.60 10.93 6.32
CA SER A 134 6.27 11.03 6.92
C SER A 134 5.19 10.98 5.83
N HIS A 135 4.24 10.06 5.96
CA HIS A 135 3.23 9.83 4.94
C HIS A 135 1.91 9.33 5.54
N ARG A 136 0.85 9.41 4.74
CA ARG A 136 -0.47 8.87 5.09
C ARG A 136 -1.30 8.44 3.88
N GLY A 137 -2.25 7.54 4.10
CA GLY A 137 -3.31 7.21 3.15
C GLY A 137 -4.64 7.84 3.58
N LEU A 138 -5.28 8.60 2.70
CA LEU A 138 -6.62 9.12 2.95
C LEU A 138 -7.69 8.11 2.55
N ALA A 139 -8.78 8.12 3.28
CA ALA A 139 -9.96 7.31 2.97
C ALA A 139 -10.60 7.74 1.64
N PRO A 140 -11.26 6.82 0.92
CA PRO A 140 -12.04 7.18 -0.25
C PRO A 140 -13.32 7.91 0.18
N LYS A 141 -13.90 8.72 -0.72
CA LYS A 141 -15.20 9.36 -0.51
C LYS A 141 -16.34 8.35 -0.54
N GLU A 142 -16.19 7.32 -1.38
CA GLU A 142 -17.10 6.18 -1.46
C GLU A 142 -16.33 4.91 -1.88
N GLY A 143 -16.94 3.73 -1.70
CA GLY A 143 -16.35 2.46 -2.04
C GLY A 143 -15.27 2.02 -1.06
N VAL A 144 -14.25 1.32 -1.55
CA VAL A 144 -13.18 0.76 -0.75
C VAL A 144 -11.80 1.03 -1.39
N ARG A 145 -10.88 1.48 -0.57
CA ARG A 145 -9.48 1.68 -0.91
C ARG A 145 -8.65 0.55 -0.31
N ILE A 146 -8.02 -0.26 -1.17
CA ILE A 146 -7.11 -1.32 -0.74
C ILE A 146 -5.72 -1.03 -1.26
N THR A 147 -4.74 -1.08 -0.36
CA THR A 147 -3.31 -1.02 -0.68
C THR A 147 -2.60 -2.25 -0.18
N LEU A 148 -1.62 -2.72 -0.95
CA LEU A 148 -0.67 -3.75 -0.55
C LEU A 148 0.68 -3.09 -0.32
N ALA A 149 1.18 -3.17 0.90
CA ALA A 149 2.42 -2.53 1.33
C ALA A 149 3.54 -3.56 1.54
N PHE A 150 4.73 -3.20 1.10
CA PHE A 150 5.97 -3.95 1.29
C PHE A 150 6.96 -3.05 2.03
N LYS A 151 7.37 -3.44 3.23
CA LYS A 151 8.43 -2.80 4.00
C LYS A 151 9.73 -3.57 3.80
N THR A 152 10.77 -2.88 3.39
CA THR A 152 12.01 -3.54 2.96
C THR A 152 13.28 -2.82 3.44
N ASN A 153 14.36 -3.60 3.60
CA ASN A 153 15.72 -3.10 3.68
C ASN A 153 16.48 -3.38 2.39
N VAL A 154 17.50 -2.57 2.12
CA VAL A 154 18.45 -2.80 1.02
C VAL A 154 19.64 -3.61 1.56
N PHE A 155 20.12 -4.58 0.77
CA PHE A 155 21.36 -5.31 1.05
C PHE A 155 22.57 -4.60 0.45
#